data_24ebd0c977e5884c1d3615e762cbd92f
#
_entry.id   24ebd0c977e5884c1d3615e762cbd92f
#
_cell.length_a   1.000
_cell.length_b   1.000
_cell.length_c   1.000
_cell.angle_alpha   90.00
_cell.angle_beta   90.00
_cell.angle_gamma   90.00
#
_symmetry.space_group_name_H-M   'P 1'
#
loop_
_entity.id
_entity.type
_entity.pdbx_description
1 polymer ?
#
loop_
_entity_poly.entity_id
_entity_poly.type
_entity_poly.pdbx_seq_one_letter_code
_entity_poly.pdbx_strand_id
1 'polypeptide(L)'
;MGYSNSSIAALFLVVILSCNQPDKRNINWDTYRGDKSSTGYSGLDQINKSTVDKLEVAWIYHTGDPSEGNRSTIECNPIIVNGLMYITSPQLKLIALDPQSGKERWKFDPFAGTASTGVNRGVTYWAYKDDKRILFSAGPWLYALNADNGALVLSFGDSGRIDLRKGLGRDPAQVYVWASSPGIIYQDLIIQGTGLNEGYGTPPGFIRAFDVKTGNLAWTFHTIPEPGEFGFETWQPSPNEDIGGVNCWGGMSLDEKTGIVYVPLGSPAFDFYGGNRKGENLFGNCLLALDAKTGERK
;
A
#
# COMPACT_ATOMS: atom_id res chain seq x y z
N MET A 1 30.51 6.87 -84.14
CA MET A 1 29.23 6.68 -83.44
C MET A 1 29.57 6.06 -82.09
N GLY A 2 29.64 6.88 -81.04
CA GLY A 2 29.93 6.42 -79.68
C GLY A 2 28.74 6.74 -78.77
N TYR A 3 28.18 5.73 -78.19
CA TYR A 3 27.14 5.87 -77.21
C TYR A 3 27.74 5.95 -75.78
N SER A 4 27.52 7.07 -75.13
CA SER A 4 27.91 7.29 -73.75
C SER A 4 26.77 6.78 -72.86
N ASN A 5 27.02 5.77 -72.02
CA ASN A 5 26.13 5.30 -71.01
C ASN A 5 26.38 6.04 -69.69
N SER A 6 25.50 6.98 -69.32
CA SER A 6 25.50 7.64 -68.04
C SER A 6 24.68 6.79 -67.07
N SER A 7 25.33 6.15 -66.12
CA SER A 7 24.70 5.43 -65.00
C SER A 7 24.38 6.44 -63.91
N ILE A 8 23.10 6.70 -63.68
CA ILE A 8 22.59 7.47 -62.53
C ILE A 8 22.51 6.54 -61.36
N ALA A 9 23.40 6.73 -60.37
CA ALA A 9 23.33 6.07 -59.09
C ALA A 9 22.31 6.80 -58.19
N ALA A 10 21.16 6.20 -57.97
CA ALA A 10 20.16 6.70 -57.02
C ALA A 10 20.59 6.34 -55.61
N LEU A 11 20.97 7.35 -54.83
CA LEU A 11 21.31 7.23 -53.42
C LEU A 11 20.01 7.20 -52.61
N PHE A 12 19.60 6.02 -52.13
CA PHE A 12 18.48 5.89 -51.19
C PHE A 12 18.93 6.32 -49.79
N LEU A 13 18.52 7.51 -49.37
CA LEU A 13 18.68 7.98 -47.99
C LEU A 13 17.64 7.29 -47.11
N VAL A 14 18.01 6.24 -46.40
CA VAL A 14 17.17 5.61 -45.40
C VAL A 14 17.19 6.51 -44.15
N VAL A 15 16.17 7.36 -44.00
CA VAL A 15 15.92 8.08 -42.74
C VAL A 15 15.38 7.10 -41.75
N ILE A 16 16.22 6.63 -40.83
CA ILE A 16 15.79 5.87 -39.66
C ILE A 16 15.14 6.88 -38.72
N LEU A 17 13.83 7.01 -38.80
CA LEU A 17 13.01 7.62 -37.75
C LEU A 17 13.06 6.71 -36.55
N SER A 18 14.05 6.92 -35.69
CA SER A 18 14.03 6.38 -34.34
C SER A 18 12.86 7.04 -33.62
N CYS A 19 11.69 6.40 -33.65
CA CYS A 19 10.63 6.73 -32.73
C CYS A 19 11.15 6.41 -31.32
N ASN A 20 11.72 7.43 -30.67
CA ASN A 20 11.82 7.43 -29.21
C ASN A 20 10.38 7.39 -28.68
N GLN A 21 9.83 6.19 -28.50
CA GLN A 21 8.65 6.03 -27.67
C GLN A 21 9.08 6.47 -26.26
N PRO A 22 8.41 7.45 -25.65
CA PRO A 22 8.70 7.78 -24.28
C PRO A 22 8.56 6.50 -23.45
N ASP A 23 9.54 6.26 -22.61
CA ASP A 23 9.57 5.14 -21.70
C ASP A 23 8.29 5.21 -20.85
N LYS A 24 7.35 4.31 -21.14
CA LYS A 24 6.04 4.28 -20.48
C LYS A 24 6.11 3.88 -19.00
N ARG A 25 7.34 3.67 -18.47
CA ARG A 25 7.56 3.34 -17.07
C ARG A 25 7.26 4.57 -16.22
N ASN A 26 6.29 4.42 -15.32
CA ASN A 26 5.95 5.37 -14.24
C ASN A 26 5.51 6.77 -14.68
N ILE A 27 4.69 6.88 -15.71
CA ILE A 27 3.91 8.09 -16.01
C ILE A 27 2.61 8.12 -15.18
N ASN A 28 2.11 6.96 -14.81
CA ASN A 28 0.98 6.84 -13.89
C ASN A 28 1.51 6.82 -12.45
N TRP A 29 0.76 7.35 -11.53
CA TRP A 29 1.04 7.32 -10.10
C TRP A 29 -0.17 6.73 -9.37
N ASP A 30 -0.64 5.57 -9.86
CA ASP A 30 -1.84 4.87 -9.43
C ASP A 30 -1.60 3.87 -8.28
N THR A 31 -0.35 3.76 -7.87
CA THR A 31 0.09 2.85 -6.81
C THR A 31 0.89 3.62 -5.76
N TYR A 32 0.76 3.21 -4.50
CA TYR A 32 1.57 3.73 -3.40
C TYR A 32 3.06 3.67 -3.75
N ARG A 33 3.77 4.81 -3.61
CA ARG A 33 5.17 4.98 -4.00
C ARG A 33 5.46 4.75 -5.50
N GLY A 34 4.47 4.97 -6.36
CA GLY A 34 4.60 5.02 -7.81
C GLY A 34 4.35 3.72 -8.53
N ASP A 35 4.88 2.61 -8.03
CA ASP A 35 4.71 1.27 -8.60
C ASP A 35 4.70 0.19 -7.50
N LYS A 36 4.35 -1.03 -7.87
CA LYS A 36 4.28 -2.16 -6.92
C LYS A 36 5.66 -2.63 -6.42
N SER A 37 6.74 -2.27 -7.11
CA SER A 37 8.10 -2.47 -6.59
C SER A 37 8.49 -1.41 -5.55
N SER A 38 7.62 -0.43 -5.30
CA SER A 38 7.83 0.69 -4.34
C SER A 38 9.10 1.50 -4.66
N THR A 39 9.38 1.74 -5.95
CA THR A 39 10.62 2.41 -6.38
C THR A 39 10.65 3.89 -6.04
N GLY A 40 9.49 4.53 -5.85
CA GLY A 40 9.38 5.96 -5.64
C GLY A 40 9.90 6.80 -6.82
N TYR A 41 9.99 6.21 -8.00
CA TYR A 41 10.56 6.84 -9.20
C TYR A 41 9.46 7.19 -10.21
N SER A 42 9.58 8.38 -10.81
CA SER A 42 8.78 8.80 -11.96
C SER A 42 9.68 9.02 -13.17
N GLY A 43 9.23 8.59 -14.35
CA GLY A 43 9.89 8.88 -15.62
C GLY A 43 9.59 10.28 -16.18
N LEU A 44 8.80 11.08 -15.47
CA LEU A 44 8.53 12.48 -15.86
C LEU A 44 9.78 13.33 -15.63
N ASP A 45 10.12 14.22 -16.57
CA ASP A 45 11.36 14.99 -16.62
C ASP A 45 11.16 16.51 -16.57
N GLN A 46 9.91 16.97 -16.47
CA GLN A 46 9.60 18.42 -16.40
C GLN A 46 10.24 19.07 -15.16
N ILE A 47 10.32 18.32 -14.05
CA ILE A 47 11.04 18.75 -12.85
C ILE A 47 12.41 18.08 -12.85
N ASN A 48 13.46 18.89 -12.99
CA ASN A 48 14.84 18.46 -13.07
C ASN A 48 15.78 19.50 -12.45
N LYS A 49 17.10 19.26 -12.45
CA LYS A 49 18.08 20.17 -11.83
C LYS A 49 18.06 21.61 -12.37
N SER A 50 17.58 21.82 -13.61
CA SER A 50 17.52 23.17 -14.25
C SER A 50 16.17 23.86 -14.05
N THR A 51 15.16 23.19 -13.48
CA THR A 51 13.80 23.71 -13.34
C THR A 51 13.27 23.68 -11.91
N VAL A 52 13.89 22.90 -11.02
CA VAL A 52 13.41 22.71 -9.64
C VAL A 52 13.37 24.01 -8.83
N ASP A 53 14.27 24.94 -9.10
CA ASP A 53 14.33 26.28 -8.49
C ASP A 53 13.22 27.25 -8.97
N LYS A 54 12.50 26.86 -10.03
CA LYS A 54 11.40 27.62 -10.62
C LYS A 54 10.02 27.11 -10.21
N LEU A 55 9.98 26.13 -9.30
CA LEU A 55 8.70 25.59 -8.81
C LEU A 55 7.94 26.66 -8.02
N GLU A 56 6.66 26.79 -8.35
CA GLU A 56 5.71 27.64 -7.66
C GLU A 56 4.55 26.82 -7.13
N VAL A 57 3.90 27.31 -6.05
CA VAL A 57 2.71 26.67 -5.50
C VAL A 57 1.55 26.86 -6.46
N ALA A 58 1.07 25.77 -7.08
CA ALA A 58 -0.06 25.80 -8.00
C ALA A 58 -1.40 25.99 -7.25
N TRP A 59 -1.57 25.31 -6.14
CA TRP A 59 -2.75 25.40 -5.27
C TRP A 59 -2.44 24.82 -3.87
N ILE A 60 -3.31 25.14 -2.91
CA ILE A 60 -3.26 24.63 -1.54
C ILE A 60 -4.65 24.07 -1.21
N TYR A 61 -4.70 22.86 -0.66
CA TYR A 61 -5.91 22.26 -0.12
C TYR A 61 -5.82 22.17 1.40
N HIS A 62 -6.81 22.70 2.10
CA HIS A 62 -6.93 22.63 3.55
C HIS A 62 -7.91 21.53 3.92
N THR A 63 -7.45 20.49 4.61
CA THR A 63 -8.30 19.36 5.06
C THR A 63 -9.35 19.75 6.07
N GLY A 64 -9.09 20.85 6.83
CA GLY A 64 -10.01 21.44 7.78
C GLY A 64 -10.15 20.64 9.09
N ASP A 65 -9.30 19.66 9.33
CA ASP A 65 -9.40 18.76 10.48
C ASP A 65 -8.06 18.52 11.22
N PRO A 66 -7.29 19.56 11.54
CA PRO A 66 -6.12 19.40 12.38
C PRO A 66 -6.54 18.93 13.78
N SER A 67 -5.68 18.19 14.48
CA SER A 67 -5.90 17.88 15.89
C SER A 67 -5.62 19.11 16.76
N GLU A 68 -6.26 19.17 17.94
CA GLU A 68 -5.97 20.20 18.92
C GLU A 68 -4.49 20.20 19.32
N GLY A 69 -3.94 21.39 19.57
CA GLY A 69 -2.55 21.55 19.99
C GLY A 69 -1.51 21.29 18.90
N ASN A 70 -1.90 21.33 17.62
CA ASN A 70 -1.00 21.17 16.46
C ASN A 70 -0.17 19.87 16.47
N ARG A 71 -0.79 18.76 16.88
CA ARG A 71 -0.17 17.42 16.94
C ARG A 71 -0.52 16.51 15.77
N SER A 72 -1.25 17.04 14.79
CA SER A 72 -1.63 16.27 13.61
C SER A 72 -0.51 16.20 12.59
N THR A 73 -0.43 15.06 11.90
CA THR A 73 0.50 14.83 10.78
C THR A 73 -0.26 14.42 9.54
N ILE A 74 0.30 14.69 8.37
CA ILE A 74 -0.12 14.14 7.09
C ILE A 74 1.08 13.38 6.54
N GLU A 75 1.00 12.04 6.53
CA GLU A 75 2.05 11.18 5.98
C GLU A 75 1.64 10.55 4.64
N CYS A 76 0.51 10.99 4.10
CA CYS A 76 -0.06 10.45 2.88
C CYS A 76 0.87 10.65 1.68
N ASN A 77 1.16 9.58 0.97
CA ASN A 77 1.66 9.60 -0.40
C ASN A 77 0.43 9.55 -1.32
N PRO A 78 0.10 10.65 -2.01
CA PRO A 78 -1.05 10.67 -2.91
C PRO A 78 -0.89 9.66 -4.04
N ILE A 79 -2.00 9.07 -4.49
CA ILE A 79 -2.05 8.41 -5.79
C ILE A 79 -2.90 9.22 -6.74
N ILE A 80 -2.58 9.14 -8.04
CA ILE A 80 -3.33 9.81 -9.10
C ILE A 80 -3.76 8.75 -10.11
N VAL A 81 -5.06 8.58 -10.26
CA VAL A 81 -5.63 7.60 -11.17
C VAL A 81 -6.93 8.13 -11.79
N ASN A 82 -7.09 7.95 -13.08
CA ASN A 82 -8.28 8.40 -13.84
C ASN A 82 -8.62 9.88 -13.64
N GLY A 83 -7.61 10.75 -13.48
CA GLY A 83 -7.78 12.19 -13.31
C GLY A 83 -8.24 12.63 -11.92
N LEU A 84 -8.22 11.74 -10.93
CA LEU A 84 -8.45 12.06 -9.51
C LEU A 84 -7.19 11.79 -8.69
N MET A 85 -6.91 12.69 -7.76
CA MET A 85 -5.88 12.53 -6.73
C MET A 85 -6.55 12.11 -5.42
N TYR A 86 -6.05 11.04 -4.81
CA TYR A 86 -6.57 10.55 -3.53
C TYR A 86 -5.57 10.83 -2.43
N ILE A 87 -6.04 11.47 -1.37
CA ILE A 87 -5.25 11.83 -0.19
C ILE A 87 -6.00 11.44 1.09
N THR A 88 -5.26 11.36 2.20
CA THR A 88 -5.84 11.17 3.53
C THR A 88 -5.56 12.36 4.42
N SER A 89 -6.48 12.68 5.34
CA SER A 89 -6.37 13.80 6.27
C SER A 89 -5.83 13.37 7.64
N PRO A 90 -5.48 14.33 8.53
CA PRO A 90 -5.06 14.05 9.89
C PRO A 90 -6.07 13.22 10.71
N GLN A 91 -7.37 13.40 10.48
CA GLN A 91 -8.42 12.62 11.13
C GLN A 91 -8.86 11.40 10.31
N LEU A 92 -7.96 10.89 9.46
CA LEU A 92 -8.17 9.68 8.67
C LEU A 92 -9.39 9.74 7.73
N LYS A 93 -9.72 10.92 7.20
CA LYS A 93 -10.70 11.04 6.11
C LYS A 93 -10.02 10.74 4.79
N LEU A 94 -10.74 10.10 3.89
CA LEU A 94 -10.31 9.90 2.50
C LEU A 94 -10.92 11.00 1.62
N ILE A 95 -10.08 11.64 0.81
CA ILE A 95 -10.47 12.80 0.01
C ILE A 95 -10.01 12.59 -1.42
N ALA A 96 -10.90 12.81 -2.38
CA ALA A 96 -10.57 12.87 -3.79
C ALA A 96 -10.56 14.30 -4.29
N LEU A 97 -9.47 14.69 -4.92
CA LEU A 97 -9.25 16.02 -5.46
C LEU A 97 -9.07 15.97 -6.98
N ASP A 98 -9.38 17.07 -7.62
CA ASP A 98 -8.90 17.36 -8.96
C ASP A 98 -7.42 17.74 -8.88
N PRO A 99 -6.49 17.00 -9.51
CA PRO A 99 -5.05 17.25 -9.34
C PRO A 99 -4.57 18.55 -9.98
N GLN A 100 -5.33 19.13 -10.93
CA GLN A 100 -4.94 20.37 -11.59
C GLN A 100 -5.34 21.61 -10.78
N SER A 101 -6.47 21.56 -10.08
CA SER A 101 -7.06 22.71 -9.38
C SER A 101 -7.08 22.59 -7.86
N GLY A 102 -6.79 21.42 -7.28
CA GLY A 102 -6.94 21.15 -5.86
C GLY A 102 -8.41 21.11 -5.39
N LYS A 103 -9.39 21.15 -6.31
CA LYS A 103 -10.82 21.13 -5.96
C LYS A 103 -11.22 19.76 -5.41
N GLU A 104 -11.90 19.75 -4.24
CA GLU A 104 -12.53 18.55 -3.70
C GLU A 104 -13.62 18.04 -4.63
N ARG A 105 -13.57 16.75 -4.95
CA ARG A 105 -14.57 16.04 -5.74
C ARG A 105 -15.52 15.28 -4.84
N TRP A 106 -14.98 14.58 -3.84
CA TRP A 106 -15.72 13.90 -2.79
C TRP A 106 -14.84 13.66 -1.56
N LYS A 107 -15.48 13.41 -0.44
CA LYS A 107 -14.86 13.12 0.84
C LYS A 107 -15.62 12.00 1.55
N PHE A 108 -14.90 11.07 2.13
CA PHE A 108 -15.43 10.03 3.01
C PHE A 108 -14.89 10.21 4.42
N ASP A 109 -15.77 10.24 5.39
CA ASP A 109 -15.44 10.31 6.81
C ASP A 109 -15.82 8.98 7.49
N PRO A 110 -14.82 8.14 7.83
CA PRO A 110 -15.08 6.83 8.41
C PRO A 110 -15.65 6.87 9.83
N PHE A 111 -15.58 8.03 10.50
CA PHE A 111 -16.00 8.21 11.89
C PHE A 111 -17.23 9.12 12.04
N ALA A 112 -17.88 9.48 10.95
CA ALA A 112 -19.12 10.26 10.92
C ALA A 112 -19.05 11.56 11.74
N GLY A 113 -17.94 12.30 11.64
CA GLY A 113 -17.72 13.55 12.37
C GLY A 113 -17.13 13.41 13.76
N THR A 114 -16.96 12.18 14.27
CA THR A 114 -16.24 11.97 15.52
C THR A 114 -14.76 12.19 15.30
N ALA A 115 -14.13 13.02 16.12
CA ALA A 115 -12.69 13.28 16.03
C ALA A 115 -11.89 11.97 16.18
N SER A 116 -10.95 11.78 15.28
CA SER A 116 -10.04 10.65 15.29
C SER A 116 -8.62 11.13 15.07
N THR A 117 -7.65 10.30 15.41
CA THR A 117 -6.23 10.57 15.16
C THR A 117 -5.58 9.30 14.68
N GLY A 118 -4.55 9.44 13.87
CA GLY A 118 -3.78 8.29 13.37
C GLY A 118 -2.89 8.68 12.21
N VAL A 119 -2.06 7.72 11.82
CA VAL A 119 -1.20 7.84 10.66
C VAL A 119 -1.77 6.98 9.53
N ASN A 120 -1.95 7.59 8.37
CA ASN A 120 -2.24 6.88 7.14
C ASN A 120 -1.29 7.38 6.04
N ARG A 121 -0.57 6.45 5.39
CA ARG A 121 0.46 6.76 4.38
C ARG A 121 -0.07 6.71 2.96
N GLY A 122 -1.33 6.41 2.76
CA GLY A 122 -1.95 6.38 1.44
C GLY A 122 -3.06 5.35 1.31
N VAL A 123 -3.44 5.12 0.09
CA VAL A 123 -4.55 4.24 -0.29
C VAL A 123 -4.12 3.31 -1.43
N THR A 124 -4.92 2.27 -1.67
CA THR A 124 -4.68 1.31 -2.73
C THR A 124 -5.82 1.38 -3.75
N TYR A 125 -5.47 1.44 -5.03
CA TYR A 125 -6.44 1.39 -6.12
C TYR A 125 -6.51 -0.02 -6.72
N TRP A 126 -7.72 -0.46 -7.04
CA TRP A 126 -7.99 -1.67 -7.80
C TRP A 126 -9.13 -1.42 -8.78
N ALA A 127 -9.05 -2.03 -9.98
CA ALA A 127 -10.13 -1.97 -10.95
C ALA A 127 -10.26 -3.26 -11.77
N TYR A 128 -11.49 -3.61 -12.07
CA TYR A 128 -11.85 -4.63 -13.04
C TYR A 128 -13.11 -4.20 -13.82
N LYS A 129 -12.96 -3.95 -15.11
CA LYS A 129 -14.00 -3.35 -15.96
C LYS A 129 -14.47 -2.01 -15.37
N ASP A 130 -15.77 -1.88 -15.09
CA ASP A 130 -16.39 -0.68 -14.53
C ASP A 130 -16.34 -0.64 -13.00
N ASP A 131 -15.92 -1.73 -12.34
CA ASP A 131 -15.74 -1.77 -10.88
C ASP A 131 -14.36 -1.19 -10.53
N LYS A 132 -14.35 0.01 -9.96
CA LYS A 132 -13.16 0.74 -9.55
C LYS A 132 -13.25 1.04 -8.07
N ARG A 133 -12.24 0.61 -7.30
CA ARG A 133 -12.24 0.71 -5.84
C ARG A 133 -11.00 1.40 -5.30
N ILE A 134 -11.23 2.23 -4.29
CA ILE A 134 -10.17 2.65 -3.36
C ILE A 134 -10.29 1.81 -2.09
N LEU A 135 -9.21 1.12 -1.75
CA LEU A 135 -9.08 0.39 -0.49
C LEU A 135 -8.34 1.30 0.49
N PHE A 136 -8.97 1.56 1.62
CA PHE A 136 -8.56 2.59 2.55
C PHE A 136 -8.68 2.11 4.00
N SER A 137 -7.63 2.30 4.80
CA SER A 137 -7.62 1.88 6.19
C SER A 137 -7.79 3.07 7.13
N ALA A 138 -8.71 2.95 8.08
CA ALA A 138 -8.89 3.92 9.16
C ALA A 138 -9.23 3.20 10.48
N GLY A 139 -8.40 3.43 11.51
CA GLY A 139 -8.45 2.64 12.74
C GLY A 139 -8.31 1.14 12.43
N PRO A 140 -9.14 0.28 13.03
CA PRO A 140 -9.07 -1.16 12.81
C PRO A 140 -9.77 -1.65 11.53
N TRP A 141 -10.24 -0.75 10.68
CA TRP A 141 -11.07 -1.08 9.54
C TRP A 141 -10.33 -0.91 8.21
N LEU A 142 -10.52 -1.87 7.30
CA LEU A 142 -10.19 -1.73 5.90
C LEU A 142 -11.49 -1.55 5.11
N TYR A 143 -11.67 -0.40 4.50
CA TYR A 143 -12.85 -0.02 3.70
C TYR A 143 -12.60 -0.26 2.21
N ALA A 144 -13.68 -0.55 1.46
CA ALA A 144 -13.70 -0.44 0.01
C ALA A 144 -14.71 0.64 -0.41
N LEU A 145 -14.23 1.61 -1.18
CA LEU A 145 -15.04 2.72 -1.68
C LEU A 145 -15.02 2.73 -3.21
N ASN A 146 -16.12 3.13 -3.82
CA ASN A 146 -16.15 3.42 -5.24
C ASN A 146 -15.22 4.60 -5.52
N ALA A 147 -14.27 4.42 -6.43
CA ALA A 147 -13.24 5.41 -6.71
C ALA A 147 -13.82 6.71 -7.28
N ASP A 148 -14.87 6.64 -8.08
CA ASP A 148 -15.39 7.79 -8.79
C ASP A 148 -16.23 8.73 -7.88
N ASN A 149 -16.87 8.20 -6.81
CA ASN A 149 -17.82 8.97 -5.99
C ASN A 149 -17.68 8.81 -4.46
N GLY A 150 -16.78 7.95 -3.98
CA GLY A 150 -16.53 7.76 -2.55
C GLY A 150 -17.61 6.97 -1.79
N ALA A 151 -18.59 6.38 -2.47
CA ALA A 151 -19.60 5.54 -1.84
C ALA A 151 -19.01 4.21 -1.37
N LEU A 152 -19.45 3.71 -0.21
CA LEU A 152 -19.07 2.39 0.27
C LEU A 152 -19.51 1.29 -0.69
N VAL A 153 -18.63 0.35 -0.98
CA VAL A 153 -18.92 -0.87 -1.75
C VAL A 153 -19.49 -1.90 -0.79
N LEU A 154 -20.81 -1.89 -0.60
CA LEU A 154 -21.50 -2.67 0.45
C LEU A 154 -21.30 -4.19 0.34
N SER A 155 -20.90 -4.71 -0.83
CA SER A 155 -20.57 -6.12 -1.03
C SER A 155 -19.20 -6.53 -0.47
N PHE A 156 -18.39 -5.58 -0.01
CA PHE A 156 -17.07 -5.84 0.55
C PHE A 156 -17.18 -6.00 2.07
N GLY A 157 -16.87 -7.19 2.56
CA GLY A 157 -16.90 -7.53 3.98
C GLY A 157 -18.28 -7.27 4.62
N ASP A 158 -18.25 -6.64 5.79
CA ASP A 158 -19.47 -6.21 6.48
C ASP A 158 -19.77 -4.76 6.10
N SER A 159 -20.75 -4.59 5.19
CA SER A 159 -21.27 -3.28 4.82
C SER A 159 -20.20 -2.32 4.30
N GLY A 160 -19.26 -2.82 3.51
CA GLY A 160 -18.19 -2.04 2.85
C GLY A 160 -16.87 -2.01 3.61
N ARG A 161 -16.68 -2.85 4.63
CA ARG A 161 -15.44 -2.87 5.43
C ARG A 161 -15.13 -4.23 6.03
N ILE A 162 -13.87 -4.43 6.39
CA ILE A 162 -13.34 -5.59 7.10
C ILE A 162 -12.78 -5.14 8.45
N ASP A 163 -13.03 -5.91 9.51
CA ASP A 163 -12.42 -5.72 10.82
C ASP A 163 -11.07 -6.45 10.88
N LEU A 164 -9.98 -5.68 10.86
CA LEU A 164 -8.62 -6.21 10.90
C LEU A 164 -8.21 -6.84 12.23
N ARG A 165 -9.01 -6.69 13.28
CA ARG A 165 -8.78 -7.32 14.59
C ARG A 165 -9.16 -8.80 14.60
N LYS A 166 -10.05 -9.22 13.69
CA LYS A 166 -10.49 -10.61 13.57
C LYS A 166 -9.37 -11.50 13.00
N GLY A 167 -9.31 -12.76 13.43
CA GLY A 167 -8.37 -13.74 12.91
C GLY A 167 -6.93 -13.59 13.42
N LEU A 168 -6.71 -12.96 14.55
CA LEU A 168 -5.40 -12.78 15.18
C LEU A 168 -5.19 -13.69 16.41
N GLY A 169 -6.06 -14.68 16.63
CA GLY A 169 -5.98 -15.55 17.80
C GLY A 169 -6.25 -14.82 19.14
N ARG A 170 -6.89 -13.66 19.10
CA ARG A 170 -7.23 -12.83 20.26
C ARG A 170 -8.67 -12.35 20.17
N ASP A 171 -9.27 -11.98 21.32
CA ASP A 171 -10.57 -11.32 21.32
C ASP A 171 -10.48 -9.96 20.62
N PRO A 172 -11.22 -9.74 19.53
CA PRO A 172 -11.20 -8.48 18.79
C PRO A 172 -11.54 -7.25 19.64
N ALA A 173 -12.28 -7.40 20.71
CA ALA A 173 -12.65 -6.31 21.61
C ALA A 173 -11.47 -5.84 22.49
N GLN A 174 -10.46 -6.67 22.66
CA GLN A 174 -9.32 -6.41 23.57
C GLN A 174 -8.03 -6.06 22.82
N VAL A 175 -8.04 -6.11 21.49
CA VAL A 175 -6.83 -5.82 20.69
C VAL A 175 -6.92 -4.46 20.02
N TYR A 176 -5.77 -3.78 19.95
CA TYR A 176 -5.60 -2.53 19.23
C TYR A 176 -4.78 -2.78 17.97
N VAL A 177 -5.42 -2.58 16.82
CA VAL A 177 -4.85 -2.83 15.49
C VAL A 177 -5.22 -1.68 14.57
N TRP A 178 -4.28 -1.26 13.73
CA TRP A 178 -4.53 -0.30 12.66
C TRP A 178 -3.71 -0.67 11.43
N ALA A 179 -3.93 -0.02 10.31
CA ALA A 179 -3.06 -0.13 9.14
C ALA A 179 -2.62 1.26 8.70
N SER A 180 -1.36 1.60 8.96
CA SER A 180 -0.78 2.90 8.61
C SER A 180 -0.32 2.97 7.16
N SER A 181 0.09 1.85 6.56
CA SER A 181 0.50 1.78 5.17
C SER A 181 -0.54 1.01 4.34
N PRO A 182 -0.77 1.42 3.09
CA PRO A 182 -1.69 0.72 2.22
C PRO A 182 -1.22 -0.71 1.94
N GLY A 183 -2.18 -1.62 1.78
CA GLY A 183 -1.91 -2.96 1.28
C GLY A 183 -1.47 -2.94 -0.18
N ILE A 184 -0.94 -4.06 -0.67
CA ILE A 184 -0.50 -4.21 -2.05
C ILE A 184 -1.41 -5.17 -2.81
N ILE A 185 -1.72 -4.83 -4.07
CA ILE A 185 -2.61 -5.63 -4.91
C ILE A 185 -1.83 -6.64 -5.74
N TYR A 186 -2.23 -7.91 -5.63
CA TYR A 186 -1.88 -8.95 -6.58
C TYR A 186 -3.15 -9.57 -7.16
N GLN A 187 -3.43 -9.34 -8.44
CA GLN A 187 -4.67 -9.73 -9.11
C GLN A 187 -5.92 -9.18 -8.37
N ASP A 188 -6.78 -10.04 -7.84
CA ASP A 188 -7.97 -9.67 -7.07
C ASP A 188 -7.76 -9.77 -5.54
N LEU A 189 -6.50 -9.85 -5.07
CA LEU A 189 -6.16 -9.89 -3.67
C LEU A 189 -5.51 -8.59 -3.20
N ILE A 190 -5.92 -8.10 -2.04
CA ILE A 190 -5.18 -7.11 -1.28
C ILE A 190 -4.41 -7.79 -0.15
N ILE A 191 -3.08 -7.68 -0.17
CA ILE A 191 -2.19 -8.21 0.86
C ILE A 191 -1.94 -7.08 1.85
N GLN A 192 -2.30 -7.30 3.12
CA GLN A 192 -2.36 -6.26 4.15
C GLN A 192 -1.47 -6.61 5.34
N GLY A 193 -0.60 -5.69 5.71
CA GLY A 193 0.07 -5.65 7.00
C GLY A 193 -0.63 -4.71 7.98
N THR A 194 -0.22 -4.72 9.23
CA THR A 194 -0.83 -3.93 10.30
C THR A 194 0.21 -3.23 11.17
N GLY A 195 -0.19 -2.13 11.82
CA GLY A 195 0.45 -1.53 12.95
C GLY A 195 -0.14 -2.08 14.26
N LEU A 196 0.67 -2.21 15.28
CA LEU A 196 0.33 -2.79 16.58
C LEU A 196 1.01 -2.00 17.70
N ASN A 197 0.52 -2.18 18.92
CA ASN A 197 1.25 -1.70 20.10
C ASN A 197 2.56 -2.49 20.28
N GLU A 198 3.55 -1.85 20.88
CA GLU A 198 4.88 -2.43 21.13
C GLU A 198 4.99 -3.11 22.50
N GLY A 199 3.90 -3.16 23.27
CA GLY A 199 3.84 -3.73 24.62
C GLY A 199 3.48 -5.20 24.67
N TYR A 200 3.57 -5.79 25.87
CA TYR A 200 3.06 -7.13 26.12
C TYR A 200 1.57 -7.26 25.88
N GLY A 201 1.11 -8.46 25.50
CA GLY A 201 -0.29 -8.73 25.20
C GLY A 201 -0.77 -8.17 23.85
N THR A 202 0.12 -7.53 23.08
CA THR A 202 -0.22 -7.12 21.72
C THR A 202 -0.47 -8.35 20.84
N PRO A 203 -1.40 -8.31 19.86
CA PRO A 203 -1.64 -9.44 18.99
C PRO A 203 -0.47 -9.69 18.02
N PRO A 204 -0.38 -10.88 17.40
CA PRO A 204 0.58 -11.12 16.32
C PRO A 204 0.23 -10.29 15.09
N GLY A 205 1.27 -9.86 14.36
CA GLY A 205 1.15 -9.03 13.17
C GLY A 205 1.03 -9.82 11.87
N PHE A 206 0.16 -10.82 11.84
CA PHE A 206 -0.01 -11.71 10.69
C PHE A 206 -0.18 -10.95 9.38
N ILE A 207 0.40 -11.47 8.31
CA ILE A 207 0.17 -10.97 6.95
C ILE A 207 -1.03 -11.69 6.38
N ARG A 208 -2.00 -10.94 5.88
CA ARG A 208 -3.26 -11.51 5.40
C ARG A 208 -3.61 -10.97 4.03
N ALA A 209 -4.14 -11.82 3.18
CA ALA A 209 -4.73 -11.39 1.92
C ALA A 209 -6.24 -11.54 1.96
N PHE A 210 -6.91 -10.55 1.39
CA PHE A 210 -8.36 -10.52 1.27
C PHE A 210 -8.75 -10.35 -0.20
N ASP A 211 -9.79 -11.03 -0.61
CA ASP A 211 -10.40 -10.82 -1.92
C ASP A 211 -10.97 -9.41 -2.04
N VAL A 212 -10.54 -8.65 -3.02
CA VAL A 212 -10.91 -7.24 -3.18
C VAL A 212 -12.40 -7.05 -3.46
N LYS A 213 -13.07 -8.03 -4.06
CA LYS A 213 -14.49 -7.95 -4.45
C LYS A 213 -15.42 -8.22 -3.29
N THR A 214 -15.07 -9.23 -2.47
CA THR A 214 -15.94 -9.75 -1.41
C THR A 214 -15.48 -9.38 0.00
N GLY A 215 -14.18 -9.07 0.18
CA GLY A 215 -13.60 -8.89 1.50
C GLY A 215 -13.31 -10.19 2.26
N ASN A 216 -13.51 -11.35 1.63
CA ASN A 216 -13.23 -12.62 2.27
C ASN A 216 -11.72 -12.84 2.43
N LEU A 217 -11.33 -13.40 3.57
CA LEU A 217 -9.95 -13.83 3.82
C LEU A 217 -9.57 -14.94 2.83
N ALA A 218 -8.50 -14.72 2.07
CA ALA A 218 -7.96 -15.70 1.13
C ALA A 218 -6.87 -16.56 1.77
N TRP A 219 -5.92 -15.93 2.48
CA TRP A 219 -4.86 -16.61 3.20
C TRP A 219 -4.32 -15.77 4.36
N THR A 220 -3.70 -16.44 5.31
CA THR A 220 -2.93 -15.86 6.42
C THR A 220 -1.55 -16.47 6.46
N PHE A 221 -0.53 -15.63 6.63
CA PHE A 221 0.81 -16.07 7.01
C PHE A 221 1.04 -15.71 8.48
N HIS A 222 1.32 -16.69 9.31
CA HIS A 222 1.61 -16.53 10.73
C HIS A 222 3.03 -16.02 10.92
N THR A 223 3.18 -14.74 11.20
CA THR A 223 4.50 -14.10 11.42
C THR A 223 5.14 -14.52 12.75
N ILE A 224 4.32 -14.98 13.69
CA ILE A 224 4.70 -15.76 14.85
C ILE A 224 4.15 -17.16 14.61
N PRO A 225 5.01 -18.15 14.35
CA PRO A 225 4.56 -19.49 13.95
C PRO A 225 3.73 -20.20 15.02
N GLU A 226 2.74 -20.95 14.57
CA GLU A 226 1.94 -21.84 15.42
C GLU A 226 2.60 -23.24 15.57
N PRO A 227 2.19 -24.06 16.53
CA PRO A 227 2.74 -25.42 16.70
C PRO A 227 2.69 -26.24 15.41
N GLY A 228 3.86 -26.72 14.98
CA GLY A 228 4.03 -27.52 13.76
C GLY A 228 4.37 -26.68 12.51
N GLU A 229 4.34 -25.37 12.59
CA GLU A 229 4.80 -24.50 11.50
C GLU A 229 6.32 -24.28 11.56
N PHE A 230 6.91 -24.00 10.40
CA PHE A 230 8.34 -23.70 10.29
C PHE A 230 8.70 -22.46 11.12
N GLY A 231 9.72 -22.59 11.97
CA GLY A 231 10.21 -21.51 12.83
C GLY A 231 9.61 -21.50 14.23
N PHE A 232 8.61 -22.35 14.53
CA PHE A 232 8.02 -22.45 15.88
C PHE A 232 9.07 -22.81 16.94
N GLU A 233 9.99 -23.71 16.61
CA GLU A 233 11.09 -24.15 17.47
C GLU A 233 12.12 -23.07 17.78
N THR A 234 12.10 -21.94 17.05
CA THR A 234 13.01 -20.81 17.27
C THR A 234 12.57 -19.92 18.43
N TRP A 235 11.42 -20.21 19.07
CA TRP A 235 10.88 -19.47 20.19
C TRP A 235 11.00 -20.28 21.49
N GLN A 236 11.64 -19.67 22.51
CA GLN A 236 11.84 -20.33 23.82
C GLN A 236 11.59 -19.34 24.97
N PRO A 237 10.59 -19.56 25.80
CA PRO A 237 9.55 -20.58 25.67
C PRO A 237 8.72 -20.40 24.40
N SER A 238 7.89 -21.40 24.07
CA SER A 238 6.96 -21.31 22.95
C SER A 238 6.12 -20.04 23.03
N PRO A 239 5.74 -19.43 21.90
CA PRO A 239 4.91 -18.24 21.87
C PRO A 239 3.63 -18.43 22.70
N ASN A 240 3.27 -17.42 23.47
CA ASN A 240 2.06 -17.39 24.28
C ASN A 240 1.33 -16.06 24.07
N GLU A 241 0.27 -15.81 24.82
CA GLU A 241 -0.54 -14.59 24.68
C GLU A 241 0.18 -13.28 25.04
N ASP A 242 1.29 -13.33 25.75
CA ASP A 242 2.10 -12.15 26.09
C ASP A 242 2.98 -11.72 24.91
N ILE A 243 3.19 -12.61 23.92
CA ILE A 243 4.07 -12.38 22.78
C ILE A 243 3.22 -12.04 21.53
N GLY A 244 3.51 -10.93 20.93
CA GLY A 244 2.89 -10.45 19.69
C GLY A 244 3.89 -9.65 18.84
N GLY A 245 3.40 -8.67 18.08
CA GLY A 245 4.25 -7.90 17.17
C GLY A 245 4.58 -8.68 15.91
N VAL A 246 5.82 -8.58 15.41
CA VAL A 246 6.28 -9.17 14.15
C VAL A 246 5.37 -8.75 12.98
N ASN A 247 5.11 -7.47 12.91
CA ASN A 247 4.16 -6.89 11.98
C ASN A 247 4.84 -6.11 10.84
N CYS A 248 4.14 -5.97 9.73
CA CYS A 248 4.55 -5.11 8.62
C CYS A 248 3.73 -3.81 8.65
N TRP A 249 4.34 -2.72 9.14
CA TRP A 249 3.72 -1.39 9.19
C TRP A 249 4.26 -0.42 8.12
N GLY A 250 5.42 -0.73 7.53
CA GLY A 250 6.14 0.15 6.60
C GLY A 250 5.73 0.04 5.13
N GLY A 251 4.83 -0.89 4.80
CA GLY A 251 4.47 -1.23 3.43
C GLY A 251 5.29 -2.39 2.86
N MET A 252 4.94 -2.80 1.65
CA MET A 252 5.48 -3.99 0.96
C MET A 252 5.91 -3.62 -0.45
N SER A 253 6.68 -4.51 -1.09
CA SER A 253 6.91 -4.47 -2.53
C SER A 253 6.53 -5.80 -3.18
N LEU A 254 6.18 -5.77 -4.45
CA LEU A 254 5.71 -6.93 -5.21
C LEU A 254 6.41 -6.99 -6.56
N ASP A 255 7.00 -8.13 -6.85
CA ASP A 255 7.35 -8.50 -8.21
C ASP A 255 6.14 -9.18 -8.88
N GLU A 256 5.39 -8.42 -9.68
CA GLU A 256 4.20 -8.93 -10.38
C GLU A 256 4.52 -10.05 -11.36
N LYS A 257 5.73 -10.06 -11.92
CA LYS A 257 6.14 -11.06 -12.91
C LYS A 257 6.32 -12.44 -12.30
N THR A 258 6.90 -12.49 -11.12
CA THR A 258 7.10 -13.75 -10.37
C THR A 258 5.97 -14.05 -9.40
N GLY A 259 5.13 -13.07 -9.06
CA GLY A 259 4.08 -13.18 -8.06
C GLY A 259 4.63 -13.27 -6.64
N ILE A 260 5.82 -12.69 -6.37
CA ILE A 260 6.44 -12.69 -5.05
C ILE A 260 6.24 -11.34 -4.38
N VAL A 261 5.63 -11.33 -3.20
CA VAL A 261 5.54 -10.17 -2.32
C VAL A 261 6.66 -10.21 -1.28
N TYR A 262 7.35 -9.08 -1.13
CA TYR A 262 8.41 -8.89 -0.13
C TYR A 262 7.88 -8.07 1.03
N VAL A 263 7.95 -8.64 2.23
CA VAL A 263 7.31 -8.13 3.44
C VAL A 263 8.38 -7.88 4.51
N PRO A 264 8.74 -6.63 4.78
CA PRO A 264 9.64 -6.29 5.88
C PRO A 264 8.88 -6.40 7.21
N LEU A 265 9.38 -7.25 8.11
CA LEU A 265 8.78 -7.49 9.42
C LEU A 265 9.57 -6.81 10.53
N GLY A 266 8.85 -6.20 11.46
CA GLY A 266 9.41 -5.60 12.67
C GLY A 266 9.73 -6.62 13.76
N SER A 267 10.08 -6.09 14.92
CA SER A 267 10.39 -6.88 16.11
C SER A 267 9.17 -7.60 16.68
N PRO A 268 9.38 -8.71 17.39
CA PRO A 268 8.39 -9.18 18.36
C PRO A 268 8.21 -8.16 19.50
N ALA A 269 6.99 -8.00 20.00
CA ALA A 269 6.74 -7.23 21.19
C ALA A 269 7.14 -8.05 22.47
N PHE A 270 7.69 -7.46 23.47
CA PHE A 270 8.00 -6.06 23.71
C PHE A 270 9.29 -5.68 22.94
N ASP A 271 9.26 -4.62 22.14
CA ASP A 271 10.31 -4.30 21.16
C ASP A 271 11.69 -4.03 21.78
N PHE A 272 11.73 -3.48 22.98
CA PHE A 272 12.97 -3.04 23.64
C PHE A 272 13.57 -4.07 24.57
N TYR A 273 12.91 -5.24 24.77
CA TYR A 273 13.42 -6.29 25.66
C TYR A 273 13.02 -7.69 25.19
N GLY A 274 14.01 -8.52 24.91
CA GLY A 274 13.85 -9.90 24.42
C GLY A 274 14.21 -11.00 25.40
N GLY A 275 14.48 -10.70 26.69
CA GLY A 275 14.94 -11.69 27.66
C GLY A 275 13.91 -12.79 28.00
N ASN A 276 12.65 -12.55 27.74
CA ASN A 276 11.53 -13.48 27.93
C ASN A 276 11.23 -14.37 26.70
N ARG A 277 11.92 -14.16 25.56
CA ARG A 277 11.75 -14.88 24.31
C ARG A 277 13.11 -15.24 23.71
N LYS A 278 13.72 -16.27 24.22
CA LYS A 278 15.03 -16.74 23.74
C LYS A 278 14.89 -17.41 22.37
N GLY A 279 16.01 -17.49 21.64
CA GLY A 279 16.07 -18.08 20.32
C GLY A 279 16.07 -17.02 19.21
N GLU A 280 15.96 -17.46 17.97
CA GLU A 280 16.00 -16.59 16.77
C GLU A 280 14.69 -15.82 16.56
N ASN A 281 13.60 -16.27 17.15
CA ASN A 281 12.24 -15.66 17.07
C ASN A 281 11.78 -15.40 15.64
N LEU A 282 11.86 -16.39 14.77
CA LEU A 282 11.34 -16.27 13.40
C LEU A 282 9.83 -15.95 13.42
N PHE A 283 9.36 -14.94 12.68
CA PHE A 283 10.05 -14.19 11.63
C PHE A 283 10.35 -12.73 12.02
N GLY A 284 10.63 -12.44 13.28
CA GLY A 284 10.99 -11.10 13.74
C GLY A 284 12.20 -10.55 12.99
N ASN A 285 12.15 -9.24 12.65
CA ASN A 285 13.24 -8.50 11.97
C ASN A 285 13.73 -9.14 10.65
N CYS A 286 12.83 -9.79 9.91
CA CYS A 286 13.12 -10.46 8.65
C CYS A 286 12.58 -9.67 7.46
N LEU A 287 13.20 -9.88 6.32
CA LEU A 287 12.57 -9.66 5.01
C LEU A 287 11.98 -10.99 4.54
N LEU A 288 10.67 -11.07 4.51
CA LEU A 288 9.94 -12.29 4.14
C LEU A 288 9.53 -12.23 2.67
N ALA A 289 9.73 -13.33 1.92
CA ALA A 289 9.26 -13.48 0.56
C ALA A 289 8.11 -14.49 0.55
N LEU A 290 6.92 -14.08 0.10
CA LEU A 290 5.74 -14.93 0.02
C LEU A 290 5.23 -15.00 -1.42
N ASP A 291 4.67 -16.13 -1.78
CA ASP A 291 3.80 -16.25 -2.93
C ASP A 291 2.57 -15.36 -2.71
N ALA A 292 2.38 -14.37 -3.54
CA ALA A 292 1.32 -13.38 -3.36
C ALA A 292 -0.09 -13.97 -3.52
N LYS A 293 -0.22 -15.11 -4.21
CA LYS A 293 -1.50 -15.79 -4.42
C LYS A 293 -1.88 -16.72 -3.26
N THR A 294 -0.90 -17.38 -2.63
CA THR A 294 -1.15 -18.45 -1.66
C THR A 294 -0.71 -18.13 -0.25
N GLY A 295 0.17 -17.13 -0.08
CA GLY A 295 0.80 -16.84 1.21
C GLY A 295 1.94 -17.79 1.58
N GLU A 296 2.31 -18.74 0.71
CA GLU A 296 3.42 -19.66 0.96
C GLU A 296 4.77 -18.94 1.00
N ARG A 297 5.60 -19.26 1.96
CA ARG A 297 6.97 -18.75 2.06
C ARG A 297 7.85 -19.32 0.94
N LYS A 298 8.61 -18.42 0.29
CA LYS A 298 9.58 -18.76 -0.78
C LYS A 298 11.05 -18.58 -0.36
#